data_2a759a7b486fe64aa88174aa9a027808
#
_entry.id   2a759a7b486fe64aa88174aa9a027808
#
_cell.length_a   1.000
_cell.length_b   1.000
_cell.length_c   1.000
_cell.angle_alpha   90.00
_cell.angle_beta   90.00
_cell.angle_gamma   90.00
#
_symmetry.space_group_name_H-M   'P 1'
#
loop_
_entity.id
_entity.type
_entity.pdbx_description
1 polymer ?
#
loop_
_entity_poly.entity_id
_entity_poly.type
_entity_poly.pdbx_seq_one_letter_code
_entity_poly.pdbx_strand_id
1 'polypeptide(L)'
;MNRDTFAGANHRATSPAIACTRSASRGTSRRTLLGALSLALASMATAGLMLGSQPAHAASSAPKFKVVTTFTIIADMARNVAGDAADVQSITKPGAEIHDYQPTPGDLVRAQGAQLVLWNGLNLERWFERFFHRLKKVPGVVVTEGIKPMSITEGPYSGKPNPHAWMSPENGIIYVDNIRDALIQHDPAHADTYRTNAERYKQQIRATIDPIRQQVEALPAQKRWLVSSEGAFSYLARDFGLRELYLWPINADQQGTPQQVRHVIDEVRKHHIPAVFSESTVSAAPAQQVARETGAHYGGVLYVDSLSEPDGPVPTYLDLLRVTSETLAKGLSH
;
A
#
# COMPACT_ATOMS: atom_id res chain seq x y z
N MET A 1 -12.32 35.21 -47.20
CA MET A 1 -11.62 36.53 -47.33
C MET A 1 -11.16 36.91 -45.96
N ASN A 2 -10.01 36.93 -45.73
CA ASN A 2 -8.79 37.47 -45.24
C ASN A 2 -7.95 36.47 -44.40
N ARG A 3 -6.85 36.19 -45.02
CA ARG A 3 -5.64 35.67 -44.36
C ARG A 3 -4.93 36.87 -43.69
N ASP A 4 -4.32 36.69 -42.57
CA ASP A 4 -3.03 37.34 -42.29
C ASP A 4 -2.16 36.47 -41.39
N THR A 5 -1.05 36.14 -41.94
CA THR A 5 0.17 35.54 -41.47
C THR A 5 0.96 36.52 -40.60
N PHE A 6 1.56 36.10 -39.51
CA PHE A 6 2.82 36.68 -39.02
C PHE A 6 3.79 35.61 -38.55
N ALA A 7 4.98 35.76 -39.08
CA ALA A 7 6.16 34.90 -38.91
C ALA A 7 7.04 35.34 -37.73
N GLY A 8 7.69 34.39 -37.12
CA GLY A 8 9.15 34.36 -36.90
C GLY A 8 9.72 35.14 -35.72
N ALA A 9 10.38 34.44 -34.82
CA ALA A 9 11.73 34.80 -34.33
C ALA A 9 12.39 33.62 -33.61
N ASN A 10 13.40 33.08 -34.25
CA ASN A 10 14.44 32.24 -33.66
C ASN A 10 15.34 33.08 -32.75
N HIS A 11 15.59 32.60 -31.54
CA HIS A 11 16.83 32.97 -30.84
C HIS A 11 17.56 31.70 -30.38
N ARG A 12 18.62 31.40 -31.12
CA ARG A 12 19.76 30.61 -30.68
C ARG A 12 20.55 31.42 -29.66
N ALA A 13 20.90 30.85 -28.55
CA ALA A 13 22.01 31.32 -27.72
C ALA A 13 22.92 30.14 -27.41
N THR A 14 24.14 30.36 -27.73
CA THR A 14 25.32 29.53 -27.76
C THR A 14 25.89 29.24 -26.37
N SER A 15 26.40 28.03 -26.21
CA SER A 15 27.31 27.63 -25.13
C SER A 15 28.65 28.36 -25.17
N PRO A 16 29.39 28.42 -24.06
CA PRO A 16 30.82 28.31 -24.12
C PRO A 16 31.35 27.07 -23.38
N ALA A 17 32.21 26.37 -24.11
CA ALA A 17 33.12 25.35 -23.59
C ALA A 17 34.26 26.04 -22.82
N ILE A 18 34.64 25.47 -21.69
CA ILE A 18 35.91 25.82 -21.02
C ILE A 18 36.78 24.57 -21.01
N ALA A 19 37.99 24.85 -21.52
CA ALA A 19 39.03 23.91 -21.84
C ALA A 19 39.81 23.40 -20.62
N CYS A 20 40.28 22.22 -20.81
CA CYS A 20 41.30 21.44 -20.14
C CYS A 20 42.64 22.18 -19.92
N THR A 21 43.25 22.05 -18.78
CA THR A 21 44.69 22.17 -18.60
C THR A 21 45.24 20.99 -17.81
N ARG A 22 46.04 20.21 -18.50
CA ARG A 22 46.98 19.24 -17.95
C ARG A 22 48.14 19.96 -17.30
N SER A 23 48.57 19.52 -16.13
CA SER A 23 49.91 19.79 -15.64
C SER A 23 50.57 18.47 -15.29
N ALA A 24 51.65 18.20 -16.05
CA ALA A 24 52.61 17.14 -15.80
C ALA A 24 53.80 17.72 -15.06
N SER A 25 54.27 17.09 -14.01
CA SER A 25 55.62 17.31 -13.52
C SER A 25 56.34 15.97 -13.32
N ARG A 26 57.42 15.87 -14.10
CA ARG A 26 58.49 14.86 -14.01
C ARG A 26 59.50 15.30 -12.94
N GLY A 27 60.13 14.30 -12.30
CA GLY A 27 61.34 14.51 -11.48
C GLY A 27 61.84 13.15 -10.99
N THR A 28 62.57 12.48 -11.74
CA THR A 28 64.01 12.04 -11.76
C THR A 28 64.67 11.73 -10.43
N SER A 29 65.00 10.46 -10.26
CA SER A 29 66.35 9.83 -10.22
C SER A 29 67.20 9.97 -8.96
N ARG A 30 67.69 8.87 -8.41
CA ARG A 30 69.08 8.38 -8.20
C ARG A 30 69.09 7.28 -7.13
N ARG A 31 69.43 6.01 -7.49
CA ARG A 31 70.74 5.32 -7.44
C ARG A 31 71.47 5.38 -6.10
N THR A 32 71.65 4.21 -5.49
CA THR A 32 72.92 3.51 -5.14
C THR A 32 72.57 2.25 -4.34
N LEU A 33 72.84 1.07 -4.73
CA LEU A 33 74.03 0.17 -4.79
C LEU A 33 74.69 -0.18 -3.48
N LEU A 34 74.91 -1.50 -3.33
CA LEU A 34 75.84 -2.30 -2.51
C LEU A 34 75.25 -2.77 -1.15
N GLY A 35 75.26 -4.03 -0.94
CA GLY A 35 76.24 -4.93 -0.50
C GLY A 35 75.81 -6.37 -0.35
N ALA A 36 76.65 -7.24 -0.73
CA ALA A 36 76.58 -8.67 -0.90
C ALA A 36 76.78 -9.47 0.41
N LEU A 37 76.41 -10.72 0.27
CA LEU A 37 76.97 -11.93 0.89
C LEU A 37 76.69 -12.21 2.38
N SER A 38 75.94 -13.29 2.65
CA SER A 38 76.44 -14.41 3.42
C SER A 38 75.52 -15.64 3.31
N LEU A 39 76.06 -16.73 2.84
CA LEU A 39 75.52 -18.10 2.93
C LEU A 39 75.51 -18.57 4.37
N ALA A 40 74.45 -19.27 4.81
CA ALA A 40 74.56 -20.44 5.68
C ALA A 40 73.26 -21.27 5.69
N LEU A 41 73.44 -22.53 5.46
CA LEU A 41 72.45 -23.62 5.55
C LEU A 41 71.74 -23.68 6.90
N ALA A 42 70.44 -23.95 6.88
CA ALA A 42 69.78 -24.79 7.86
C ALA A 42 68.50 -25.38 7.22
N SER A 43 68.59 -26.60 6.77
CA SER A 43 67.45 -27.45 6.42
C SER A 43 66.81 -27.93 7.71
N MET A 44 65.54 -27.57 7.95
CA MET A 44 64.70 -28.37 8.85
C MET A 44 63.22 -28.13 8.52
N ALA A 45 62.54 -29.19 8.29
CA ALA A 45 61.17 -29.44 8.07
C ALA A 45 60.19 -28.49 8.74
N THR A 46 59.41 -27.80 7.97
CA THR A 46 58.09 -27.30 8.40
C THR A 46 57.02 -27.94 7.49
N ALA A 47 56.36 -28.95 8.06
CA ALA A 47 55.08 -29.41 7.53
C ALA A 47 54.10 -28.23 7.60
N GLY A 48 53.98 -27.53 6.48
CA GLY A 48 52.98 -26.45 6.34
C GLY A 48 51.59 -27.02 6.43
N LEU A 49 50.85 -26.66 7.47
CA LEU A 49 49.41 -26.75 7.48
C LEU A 49 48.88 -25.88 6.31
N MET A 50 48.61 -26.58 5.20
CA MET A 50 47.70 -26.03 4.17
C MET A 50 46.30 -26.02 4.80
N LEU A 51 45.97 -24.97 5.57
CA LEU A 51 44.59 -24.59 5.81
C LEU A 51 44.06 -24.17 4.46
N GLY A 52 43.46 -25.13 3.76
CA GLY A 52 42.67 -24.86 2.57
C GLY A 52 41.59 -23.88 2.95
N SER A 53 41.73 -22.62 2.52
CA SER A 53 40.63 -21.67 2.45
C SER A 53 39.60 -22.29 1.49
N GLN A 54 38.63 -23.04 2.05
CA GLN A 54 37.46 -23.41 1.29
C GLN A 54 36.80 -22.10 0.89
N PRO A 55 36.55 -21.83 -0.41
CA PRO A 55 35.71 -20.73 -0.81
C PRO A 55 34.40 -20.96 -0.07
N ALA A 56 34.02 -19.97 0.75
CA ALA A 56 32.68 -19.91 1.31
C ALA A 56 31.73 -19.95 0.09
N HIS A 57 31.17 -21.12 -0.18
CA HIS A 57 30.05 -21.21 -1.12
C HIS A 57 29.00 -20.29 -0.52
N ALA A 58 28.77 -19.15 -1.18
CA ALA A 58 27.57 -18.35 -0.97
C ALA A 58 26.41 -19.34 -1.11
N ALA A 59 25.84 -19.73 0.01
CA ALA A 59 24.66 -20.58 0.01
C ALA A 59 23.63 -19.84 -0.84
N SER A 60 23.38 -20.34 -2.03
CA SER A 60 22.24 -19.92 -2.84
C SER A 60 21.03 -20.20 -1.96
N SER A 61 20.48 -19.16 -1.34
CA SER A 61 19.28 -19.30 -0.54
C SER A 61 18.21 -19.91 -1.45
N ALA A 62 17.60 -21.00 -1.02
CA ALA A 62 16.45 -21.56 -1.72
C ALA A 62 15.44 -20.44 -2.00
N PRO A 63 14.76 -20.48 -3.16
CA PRO A 63 13.77 -19.46 -3.46
C PRO A 63 12.73 -19.40 -2.33
N LYS A 64 12.46 -18.19 -1.82
CA LYS A 64 11.48 -17.95 -0.76
C LYS A 64 10.10 -18.44 -1.20
N PHE A 65 9.27 -18.82 -0.24
CA PHE A 65 7.86 -19.13 -0.47
C PHE A 65 7.16 -17.92 -1.10
N LYS A 66 6.60 -18.07 -2.31
CA LYS A 66 6.01 -16.98 -3.06
C LYS A 66 4.51 -16.86 -2.81
N VAL A 67 4.09 -15.70 -2.30
CA VAL A 67 2.71 -15.34 -2.04
C VAL A 67 2.30 -14.21 -2.97
N VAL A 68 1.13 -14.31 -3.56
CA VAL A 68 0.54 -13.24 -4.38
C VAL A 68 -0.78 -12.80 -3.74
N THR A 69 -1.02 -11.50 -3.73
CA THR A 69 -2.26 -10.91 -3.22
C THR A 69 -2.95 -10.12 -4.31
N THR A 70 -4.24 -9.92 -4.19
CA THR A 70 -5.02 -9.16 -5.17
C THR A 70 -4.67 -7.69 -5.16
N PHE A 71 -4.48 -7.07 -3.99
CA PHE A 71 -4.19 -5.65 -3.89
C PHE A 71 -3.21 -5.32 -2.75
N THR A 72 -2.75 -4.08 -2.76
CA THR A 72 -1.60 -3.60 -1.97
C THR A 72 -1.79 -3.72 -0.46
N ILE A 73 -3.00 -3.57 0.05
CA ILE A 73 -3.29 -3.62 1.49
C ILE A 73 -3.09 -5.03 2.03
N ILE A 74 -3.66 -6.06 1.36
CA ILE A 74 -3.43 -7.45 1.75
C ILE A 74 -1.95 -7.80 1.61
N ALA A 75 -1.26 -7.25 0.58
CA ALA A 75 0.17 -7.47 0.40
C ALA A 75 0.99 -6.94 1.58
N ASP A 76 0.66 -5.75 2.08
CA ASP A 76 1.35 -5.18 3.24
C ASP A 76 1.09 -5.98 4.50
N MET A 77 -0.17 -6.34 4.79
CA MET A 77 -0.50 -7.22 5.92
C MET A 77 0.27 -8.55 5.83
N ALA A 78 0.30 -9.17 4.64
CA ALA A 78 1.00 -10.43 4.42
C ALA A 78 2.52 -10.30 4.58
N ARG A 79 3.13 -9.19 4.14
CA ARG A 79 4.55 -8.89 4.38
C ARG A 79 4.86 -8.74 5.86
N ASN A 80 4.00 -8.07 6.61
CA ASN A 80 4.17 -7.89 8.06
C ASN A 80 4.11 -9.23 8.81
N VAL A 81 3.26 -10.16 8.36
CA VAL A 81 3.18 -11.52 8.92
C VAL A 81 4.32 -12.40 8.45
N ALA A 82 4.65 -12.35 7.17
CA ALA A 82 5.67 -13.19 6.56
C ALA A 82 7.10 -12.80 7.00
N GLY A 83 7.37 -11.52 7.19
CA GLY A 83 8.74 -11.04 7.38
C GLY A 83 9.62 -11.45 6.20
N ASP A 84 10.81 -11.94 6.51
CA ASP A 84 11.77 -12.41 5.50
C ASP A 84 11.52 -13.86 5.01
N ALA A 85 10.56 -14.58 5.60
CA ALA A 85 10.31 -15.98 5.30
C ALA A 85 9.63 -16.20 3.93
N ALA A 86 8.84 -15.24 3.43
CA ALA A 86 8.17 -15.34 2.14
C ALA A 86 8.40 -14.10 1.26
N ASP A 87 8.28 -14.28 -0.06
CA ASP A 87 8.21 -13.20 -1.05
C ASP A 87 6.74 -12.88 -1.35
N VAL A 88 6.27 -11.70 -0.92
CA VAL A 88 4.88 -11.27 -1.05
C VAL A 88 4.76 -10.19 -2.11
N GLN A 89 3.96 -10.45 -3.14
CA GLN A 89 3.73 -9.53 -4.26
C GLN A 89 2.24 -9.22 -4.42
N SER A 90 1.92 -7.94 -4.76
CA SER A 90 0.58 -7.52 -5.11
C SER A 90 0.35 -7.60 -6.62
N ILE A 91 -0.86 -8.00 -7.04
CA ILE A 91 -1.29 -7.91 -8.44
C ILE A 91 -1.49 -6.45 -8.82
N THR A 92 -2.31 -5.71 -8.06
CA THR A 92 -2.48 -4.28 -8.31
C THR A 92 -1.26 -3.49 -7.83
N LYS A 93 -1.06 -2.33 -8.45
CA LYS A 93 -0.01 -1.39 -8.08
C LYS A 93 -0.54 -0.37 -7.05
N PRO A 94 0.36 0.33 -6.33
CA PRO A 94 -0.03 1.47 -5.52
C PRO A 94 -0.86 2.50 -6.31
N GLY A 95 -1.89 3.07 -5.66
CA GLY A 95 -2.80 4.04 -6.25
C GLY A 95 -3.84 3.48 -7.23
N ALA A 96 -3.88 2.17 -7.48
CA ALA A 96 -4.84 1.58 -8.40
C ALA A 96 -6.24 1.49 -7.78
N GLU A 97 -7.26 1.83 -8.58
CA GLU A 97 -8.65 1.48 -8.31
C GLU A 97 -8.82 -0.05 -8.41
N ILE A 98 -9.49 -0.67 -7.43
CA ILE A 98 -9.53 -2.13 -7.28
C ILE A 98 -10.86 -2.78 -7.69
N HIS A 99 -11.96 -2.03 -7.73
CA HIS A 99 -13.29 -2.59 -8.03
C HIS A 99 -13.43 -3.04 -9.49
N ASP A 100 -12.97 -2.20 -10.42
CA ASP A 100 -13.02 -2.44 -11.87
C ASP A 100 -11.64 -2.65 -12.48
N TYR A 101 -10.70 -3.18 -11.69
CA TYR A 101 -9.33 -3.41 -12.14
C TYR A 101 -9.29 -4.31 -13.38
N GLN A 102 -8.48 -3.91 -14.36
CA GLN A 102 -8.26 -4.67 -15.59
C GLN A 102 -6.86 -5.31 -15.58
N PRO A 103 -6.74 -6.61 -15.25
CA PRO A 103 -5.45 -7.28 -15.20
C PRO A 103 -4.70 -7.24 -16.53
N THR A 104 -3.43 -6.92 -16.46
CA THR A 104 -2.52 -6.85 -17.62
C THR A 104 -1.71 -8.14 -17.77
N PRO A 105 -1.07 -8.38 -18.94
CA PRO A 105 -0.11 -9.48 -19.08
C PRO A 105 1.04 -9.43 -18.04
N GLY A 106 1.47 -8.23 -17.64
CA GLY A 106 2.48 -8.05 -16.59
C GLY A 106 2.03 -8.57 -15.23
N ASP A 107 0.75 -8.49 -14.92
CA ASP A 107 0.19 -9.02 -13.67
C ASP A 107 0.24 -10.56 -13.64
N LEU A 108 -0.02 -11.18 -14.80
CA LEU A 108 0.16 -12.63 -14.95
C LEU A 108 1.62 -13.06 -14.75
N VAL A 109 2.57 -12.28 -15.27
CA VAL A 109 4.01 -12.56 -15.07
C VAL A 109 4.37 -12.44 -13.60
N ARG A 110 3.88 -11.41 -12.89
CA ARG A 110 4.10 -11.28 -11.43
C ARG A 110 3.54 -12.45 -10.65
N ALA A 111 2.36 -12.95 -11.03
CA ALA A 111 1.71 -14.07 -10.37
C ALA A 111 2.34 -15.45 -10.71
N GLN A 112 3.20 -15.53 -11.73
CA GLN A 112 3.88 -16.78 -12.07
C GLN A 112 4.72 -17.30 -10.91
N GLY A 113 4.64 -18.62 -10.68
CA GLY A 113 5.37 -19.29 -9.61
C GLY A 113 4.81 -19.03 -8.21
N ALA A 114 3.65 -18.37 -8.08
CA ALA A 114 2.97 -18.25 -6.81
C ALA A 114 2.65 -19.63 -6.23
N GLN A 115 2.82 -19.78 -4.92
CA GLN A 115 2.52 -21.00 -4.16
C GLN A 115 1.28 -20.80 -3.27
N LEU A 116 0.88 -19.54 -3.07
CA LEU A 116 -0.34 -19.15 -2.36
C LEU A 116 -0.88 -17.85 -2.95
N VAL A 117 -2.21 -17.74 -3.05
CA VAL A 117 -2.90 -16.49 -3.40
C VAL A 117 -3.82 -16.09 -2.25
N LEU A 118 -3.73 -14.83 -1.83
CA LEU A 118 -4.59 -14.22 -0.82
C LEU A 118 -5.47 -13.17 -1.48
N TRP A 119 -6.77 -13.22 -1.20
CA TRP A 119 -7.75 -12.31 -1.79
C TRP A 119 -8.87 -11.96 -0.82
N ASN A 120 -9.50 -10.80 -1.02
CA ASN A 120 -10.49 -10.27 -0.09
C ASN A 120 -11.78 -11.10 -0.04
N GLY A 121 -12.32 -11.40 -1.19
CA GLY A 121 -13.69 -11.90 -1.25
C GLY A 121 -14.72 -10.78 -1.05
N LEU A 122 -15.85 -11.09 -0.43
CA LEU A 122 -16.97 -10.15 -0.22
C LEU A 122 -17.40 -9.43 -1.52
N ASN A 123 -17.22 -10.08 -2.66
CA ASN A 123 -17.58 -9.56 -3.99
C ASN A 123 -16.71 -8.36 -4.47
N LEU A 124 -15.54 -8.13 -3.88
CA LEU A 124 -14.62 -7.06 -4.28
C LEU A 124 -14.02 -7.35 -5.66
N GLU A 125 -13.23 -8.42 -5.74
CA GLU A 125 -12.39 -8.70 -6.90
C GLU A 125 -13.13 -9.56 -7.94
N ARG A 126 -14.21 -9.06 -8.51
CA ARG A 126 -15.00 -9.79 -9.54
C ARG A 126 -14.18 -10.11 -10.79
N TRP A 127 -13.16 -9.30 -11.08
CA TRP A 127 -12.17 -9.52 -12.13
C TRP A 127 -11.23 -10.68 -11.82
N PHE A 128 -10.98 -10.96 -10.53
CA PHE A 128 -9.98 -11.92 -10.06
C PHE A 128 -10.35 -13.35 -10.38
N GLU A 129 -11.62 -13.73 -10.31
CA GLU A 129 -12.05 -15.11 -10.63
C GLU A 129 -11.57 -15.55 -12.01
N ARG A 130 -11.74 -14.69 -13.04
CA ARG A 130 -11.27 -14.97 -14.40
C ARG A 130 -9.75 -14.98 -14.52
N PHE A 131 -9.08 -14.16 -13.74
CA PHE A 131 -7.62 -14.13 -13.67
C PHE A 131 -7.07 -15.38 -12.96
N PHE A 132 -7.67 -15.77 -11.83
CA PHE A 132 -7.25 -16.92 -11.03
C PHE A 132 -7.34 -18.24 -11.78
N HIS A 133 -8.34 -18.44 -12.63
CA HIS A 133 -8.43 -19.60 -13.51
C HIS A 133 -7.19 -19.83 -14.39
N ARG A 134 -6.40 -18.79 -14.65
CA ARG A 134 -5.15 -18.88 -15.42
C ARG A 134 -3.95 -19.31 -14.56
N LEU A 135 -4.05 -19.19 -13.24
CA LEU A 135 -2.98 -19.57 -12.30
C LEU A 135 -2.95 -21.06 -11.94
N LYS A 136 -3.70 -21.86 -12.62
CA LYS A 136 -3.86 -23.34 -12.51
C LYS A 136 -3.18 -23.97 -11.30
N LYS A 137 -3.99 -24.43 -10.32
CA LYS A 137 -3.56 -25.24 -9.15
C LYS A 137 -2.87 -24.48 -8.01
N VAL A 138 -2.80 -23.15 -8.04
CA VAL A 138 -2.33 -22.41 -6.87
C VAL A 138 -3.44 -22.36 -5.84
N PRO A 139 -3.22 -22.72 -4.57
CA PRO A 139 -4.23 -22.55 -3.51
C PRO A 139 -4.57 -21.09 -3.32
N GLY A 140 -5.87 -20.80 -3.19
CA GLY A 140 -6.39 -19.44 -2.93
C GLY A 140 -7.11 -19.40 -1.59
N VAL A 141 -6.83 -18.37 -0.78
CA VAL A 141 -7.44 -18.18 0.53
C VAL A 141 -8.13 -16.83 0.59
N VAL A 142 -9.41 -16.83 1.02
CA VAL A 142 -10.19 -15.62 1.32
C VAL A 142 -9.80 -15.11 2.70
N VAL A 143 -9.23 -13.92 2.76
CA VAL A 143 -8.72 -13.39 4.04
C VAL A 143 -9.79 -12.73 4.91
N THR A 144 -11.02 -12.59 4.40
CA THR A 144 -12.19 -12.11 5.17
C THR A 144 -13.01 -13.21 5.84
N GLU A 145 -12.55 -14.44 5.79
CA GLU A 145 -13.28 -15.56 6.45
C GLU A 145 -13.51 -15.25 7.93
N GLY A 146 -14.72 -15.52 8.42
CA GLY A 146 -15.10 -15.22 9.81
C GLY A 146 -15.52 -13.78 10.09
N ILE A 147 -15.37 -12.85 9.17
CA ILE A 147 -15.90 -11.47 9.32
C ILE A 147 -17.41 -11.48 9.09
N LYS A 148 -18.13 -10.78 9.97
CA LYS A 148 -19.56 -10.52 9.77
C LYS A 148 -19.74 -9.36 8.78
N PRO A 149 -20.22 -9.60 7.56
CA PRO A 149 -20.33 -8.54 6.55
C PRO A 149 -21.37 -7.49 6.94
N MET A 150 -21.09 -6.23 6.65
CA MET A 150 -22.07 -5.17 6.59
C MET A 150 -22.66 -5.12 5.17
N SER A 151 -23.95 -4.78 5.06
CA SER A 151 -24.60 -4.65 3.75
C SER A 151 -24.44 -3.23 3.21
N ILE A 152 -24.26 -3.12 1.89
CA ILE A 152 -24.45 -1.86 1.17
C ILE A 152 -25.92 -1.48 1.29
N THR A 153 -26.21 -0.23 1.68
CA THR A 153 -27.58 0.20 2.01
C THR A 153 -28.34 0.81 0.84
N GLU A 154 -27.63 1.25 -0.19
CA GLU A 154 -28.20 2.03 -1.31
C GLU A 154 -27.68 1.56 -2.68
N GLY A 155 -28.36 2.04 -3.74
CA GLY A 155 -27.96 1.83 -5.12
C GLY A 155 -28.13 0.40 -5.65
N PRO A 156 -27.52 0.08 -6.81
CA PRO A 156 -27.68 -1.21 -7.47
C PRO A 156 -27.12 -2.40 -6.68
N TYR A 157 -26.24 -2.14 -5.71
CA TYR A 157 -25.63 -3.15 -4.85
C TYR A 157 -26.31 -3.29 -3.50
N SER A 158 -27.44 -2.61 -3.25
CA SER A 158 -28.17 -2.70 -2.00
C SER A 158 -28.42 -4.16 -1.57
N GLY A 159 -28.13 -4.48 -0.32
CA GLY A 159 -28.20 -5.82 0.23
C GLY A 159 -27.01 -6.73 -0.07
N LYS A 160 -26.08 -6.32 -0.92
CA LYS A 160 -24.82 -7.05 -1.12
C LYS A 160 -23.83 -6.72 -0.01
N PRO A 161 -22.88 -7.63 0.30
CA PRO A 161 -21.85 -7.33 1.29
C PRO A 161 -21.00 -6.14 0.84
N ASN A 162 -20.74 -5.22 1.78
CA ASN A 162 -19.73 -4.17 1.61
C ASN A 162 -18.34 -4.80 1.69
N PRO A 163 -17.49 -4.66 0.68
CA PRO A 163 -16.21 -5.36 0.63
C PRO A 163 -15.11 -4.74 1.50
N HIS A 164 -15.24 -3.49 1.93
CA HIS A 164 -14.17 -2.68 2.55
C HIS A 164 -13.92 -3.04 4.02
N ALA A 165 -13.90 -4.34 4.32
CA ALA A 165 -13.80 -4.84 5.69
C ALA A 165 -12.46 -4.49 6.37
N TRP A 166 -11.38 -4.29 5.58
CA TRP A 166 -10.06 -3.86 6.07
C TRP A 166 -10.05 -2.47 6.70
N MET A 167 -11.06 -1.63 6.43
CA MET A 167 -11.18 -0.32 7.06
C MET A 167 -11.53 -0.39 8.54
N SER A 168 -12.02 -1.51 9.03
CA SER A 168 -12.17 -1.79 10.46
C SER A 168 -10.85 -2.29 11.03
N PRO A 169 -10.27 -1.65 12.06
CA PRO A 169 -9.11 -2.17 12.77
C PRO A 169 -9.36 -3.55 13.39
N GLU A 170 -10.57 -3.80 13.90
CA GLU A 170 -10.96 -5.09 14.47
C GLU A 170 -11.01 -6.19 13.41
N ASN A 171 -11.55 -5.89 12.23
CA ASN A 171 -11.49 -6.82 11.11
C ASN A 171 -10.06 -7.00 10.61
N GLY A 172 -9.23 -5.95 10.60
CA GLY A 172 -7.82 -6.02 10.24
C GLY A 172 -7.07 -7.10 11.04
N ILE A 173 -7.44 -7.30 12.31
CA ILE A 173 -6.91 -8.37 13.15
C ILE A 173 -7.32 -9.75 12.61
N ILE A 174 -8.57 -9.90 12.15
CA ILE A 174 -9.05 -11.16 11.53
C ILE A 174 -8.29 -11.43 10.22
N TYR A 175 -8.06 -10.40 9.38
CA TYR A 175 -7.21 -10.56 8.20
C TYR A 175 -5.83 -11.09 8.56
N VAL A 176 -5.19 -10.51 9.58
CA VAL A 176 -3.85 -10.92 10.03
C VAL A 176 -3.85 -12.37 10.50
N ASP A 177 -4.87 -12.80 11.24
CA ASP A 177 -5.01 -14.19 11.69
C ASP A 177 -5.21 -15.15 10.51
N ASN A 178 -6.09 -14.81 9.55
CA ASN A 178 -6.33 -15.64 8.36
C ASN A 178 -5.08 -15.74 7.47
N ILE A 179 -4.34 -14.64 7.30
CA ILE A 179 -3.06 -14.61 6.57
C ILE A 179 -2.03 -15.50 7.28
N ARG A 180 -1.89 -15.39 8.60
CA ARG A 180 -1.01 -16.25 9.42
C ARG A 180 -1.33 -17.71 9.21
N ASP A 181 -2.59 -18.08 9.32
CA ASP A 181 -3.02 -19.47 9.24
C ASP A 181 -2.82 -20.03 7.83
N ALA A 182 -3.08 -19.24 6.79
CA ALA A 182 -2.78 -19.62 5.42
C ALA A 182 -1.28 -19.83 5.19
N LEU A 183 -0.43 -18.95 5.70
CA LEU A 183 1.02 -19.08 5.61
C LEU A 183 1.51 -20.34 6.34
N ILE A 184 1.04 -20.61 7.56
CA ILE A 184 1.41 -21.80 8.33
C ILE A 184 0.98 -23.07 7.60
N GLN A 185 -0.21 -23.08 7.00
CA GLN A 185 -0.73 -24.24 6.28
C GLN A 185 0.12 -24.57 5.05
N HIS A 186 0.60 -23.57 4.32
CA HIS A 186 1.27 -23.76 3.02
C HIS A 186 2.80 -23.65 3.11
N ASP A 187 3.34 -23.11 4.20
CA ASP A 187 4.77 -23.02 4.50
C ASP A 187 5.04 -23.28 5.99
N PRO A 188 4.80 -24.53 6.46
CA PRO A 188 4.90 -24.87 7.88
C PRO A 188 6.31 -24.75 8.46
N ALA A 189 7.34 -24.71 7.62
CA ALA A 189 8.72 -24.55 8.07
C ALA A 189 8.97 -23.23 8.82
N HIS A 190 8.18 -22.19 8.54
CA HIS A 190 8.30 -20.87 9.14
C HIS A 190 7.15 -20.51 10.10
N ALA A 191 6.39 -21.52 10.57
CA ALA A 191 5.19 -21.32 11.37
C ALA A 191 5.38 -20.41 12.60
N ASP A 192 6.49 -20.55 13.33
CA ASP A 192 6.76 -19.74 14.53
C ASP A 192 7.06 -18.28 14.20
N THR A 193 7.73 -18.03 13.08
CA THR A 193 7.93 -16.66 12.55
C THR A 193 6.59 -16.00 12.25
N TYR A 194 5.68 -16.72 11.57
CA TYR A 194 4.37 -16.20 11.22
C TYR A 194 3.51 -15.91 12.45
N ARG A 195 3.50 -16.79 13.45
CA ARG A 195 2.81 -16.56 14.73
C ARG A 195 3.32 -15.33 15.45
N THR A 196 4.63 -15.25 15.62
CA THR A 196 5.28 -14.13 16.34
C THR A 196 5.02 -12.80 15.65
N ASN A 197 5.16 -12.74 14.33
CA ASN A 197 4.94 -11.55 13.55
C ASN A 197 3.46 -11.12 13.56
N ALA A 198 2.53 -12.06 13.42
CA ALA A 198 1.11 -11.77 13.47
C ALA A 198 0.69 -11.15 14.80
N GLU A 199 1.13 -11.72 15.93
CA GLU A 199 0.83 -11.15 17.26
C GLU A 199 1.39 -9.74 17.42
N ARG A 200 2.64 -9.52 17.01
CA ARG A 200 3.25 -8.18 17.02
C ARG A 200 2.46 -7.20 16.18
N TYR A 201 2.06 -7.57 14.98
CA TYR A 201 1.36 -6.68 14.04
C TYR A 201 -0.04 -6.33 14.53
N LYS A 202 -0.77 -7.28 15.12
CA LYS A 202 -2.07 -7.03 15.77
C LYS A 202 -1.96 -6.02 16.91
N GLN A 203 -0.89 -6.12 17.73
CA GLN A 203 -0.62 -5.14 18.78
C GLN A 203 -0.35 -3.75 18.20
N GLN A 204 0.40 -3.65 17.09
CA GLN A 204 0.66 -2.39 16.40
C GLN A 204 -0.63 -1.75 15.87
N ILE A 205 -1.53 -2.53 15.27
CA ILE A 205 -2.84 -2.04 14.80
C ILE A 205 -3.60 -1.39 15.97
N ARG A 206 -3.75 -2.09 17.10
CA ARG A 206 -4.45 -1.55 18.26
C ARG A 206 -3.76 -0.29 18.81
N ALA A 207 -2.46 -0.36 19.04
CA ALA A 207 -1.70 0.76 19.60
C ALA A 207 -1.78 2.02 18.72
N THR A 208 -1.88 1.85 17.39
CA THR A 208 -2.00 2.96 16.45
C THR A 208 -3.39 3.58 16.47
N ILE A 209 -4.44 2.76 16.54
CA ILE A 209 -5.80 3.24 16.29
C ILE A 209 -6.59 3.57 17.55
N ASP A 210 -6.40 2.84 18.65
CA ASP A 210 -7.19 3.05 19.87
C ASP A 210 -7.14 4.49 20.40
N PRO A 211 -5.99 5.20 20.42
CA PRO A 211 -5.96 6.60 20.86
C PRO A 211 -6.78 7.53 19.95
N ILE A 212 -6.76 7.29 18.63
CA ILE A 212 -7.49 8.13 17.66
C ILE A 212 -8.99 7.86 17.77
N ARG A 213 -9.39 6.60 17.91
CA ARG A 213 -10.79 6.21 18.16
C ARG A 213 -11.35 6.91 19.39
N GLN A 214 -10.63 6.92 20.50
CA GLN A 214 -11.02 7.61 21.73
C GLN A 214 -11.22 9.11 21.53
N GLN A 215 -10.37 9.77 20.71
CA GLN A 215 -10.54 11.19 20.36
C GLN A 215 -11.82 11.43 19.59
N VAL A 216 -12.16 10.57 18.63
CA VAL A 216 -13.40 10.68 17.85
C VAL A 216 -14.62 10.39 18.71
N GLU A 217 -14.58 9.37 19.56
CA GLU A 217 -15.66 9.03 20.49
C GLU A 217 -15.96 10.14 21.53
N ALA A 218 -14.94 10.92 21.88
CA ALA A 218 -15.08 12.07 22.78
C ALA A 218 -15.78 13.28 22.14
N LEU A 219 -15.94 13.30 20.82
CA LEU A 219 -16.66 14.39 20.12
C LEU A 219 -18.16 14.33 20.45
N PRO A 220 -18.86 15.49 20.48
CA PRO A 220 -20.32 15.53 20.61
C PRO A 220 -20.99 14.67 19.53
N ALA A 221 -22.05 13.94 19.90
CA ALA A 221 -22.77 13.02 19.00
C ALA A 221 -23.26 13.69 17.69
N GLN A 222 -23.56 15.00 17.74
CA GLN A 222 -23.98 15.80 16.59
C GLN A 222 -22.86 16.01 15.56
N LYS A 223 -21.60 15.98 16.01
CA LYS A 223 -20.43 16.12 15.13
C LYS A 223 -19.93 14.79 14.56
N ARG A 224 -20.40 13.65 15.11
CA ARG A 224 -19.90 12.31 14.72
C ARG A 224 -20.54 11.82 13.41
N TRP A 225 -20.14 12.47 12.30
CA TRP A 225 -20.52 12.08 10.94
C TRP A 225 -19.29 11.84 10.09
N LEU A 226 -19.30 10.75 9.36
CA LEU A 226 -18.33 10.47 8.28
C LEU A 226 -19.08 10.66 6.96
N VAL A 227 -18.75 11.75 6.25
CA VAL A 227 -19.30 12.03 4.91
C VAL A 227 -18.18 11.90 3.90
N SER A 228 -18.27 10.91 3.02
CA SER A 228 -17.22 10.54 2.05
C SER A 228 -17.73 10.49 0.63
N SER A 229 -16.83 10.26 -0.31
CA SER A 229 -17.19 10.01 -1.71
C SER A 229 -17.91 8.68 -1.84
N GLU A 230 -17.28 7.60 -1.41
CA GLU A 230 -17.79 6.24 -1.49
C GLU A 230 -18.26 5.73 -0.11
N GLY A 231 -19.20 4.77 -0.12
CA GLY A 231 -19.64 4.00 1.06
C GLY A 231 -18.61 2.95 1.50
N ALA A 232 -17.33 3.30 1.48
CA ALA A 232 -16.21 2.41 1.78
C ALA A 232 -15.84 2.37 3.26
N PHE A 233 -16.38 3.28 4.06
CA PHE A 233 -15.97 3.46 5.44
C PHE A 233 -16.96 2.92 6.47
N SER A 234 -17.97 2.16 6.04
CA SER A 234 -19.04 1.65 6.92
C SER A 234 -18.52 0.89 8.15
N TYR A 235 -17.48 0.06 7.95
CA TYR A 235 -16.86 -0.68 9.07
C TYR A 235 -16.09 0.23 10.02
N LEU A 236 -15.35 1.21 9.48
CA LEU A 236 -14.65 2.23 10.29
C LEU A 236 -15.68 3.09 11.06
N ALA A 237 -16.74 3.54 10.39
CA ALA A 237 -17.80 4.33 11.00
C ALA A 237 -18.46 3.58 12.17
N ARG A 238 -18.76 2.29 11.99
CA ARG A 238 -19.26 1.42 13.07
C ARG A 238 -18.30 1.39 14.26
N ASP A 239 -17.02 1.14 14.01
CA ASP A 239 -16.01 0.97 15.06
C ASP A 239 -15.71 2.26 15.82
N PHE A 240 -15.93 3.41 15.18
CA PHE A 240 -15.69 4.75 15.76
C PHE A 240 -16.98 5.43 16.26
N GLY A 241 -18.12 4.73 16.21
CA GLY A 241 -19.42 5.28 16.61
C GLY A 241 -19.87 6.49 15.79
N LEU A 242 -19.55 6.49 14.50
CA LEU A 242 -19.91 7.53 13.53
C LEU A 242 -21.18 7.15 12.77
N ARG A 243 -21.93 8.16 12.34
CA ARG A 243 -22.94 8.05 11.29
C ARG A 243 -22.27 8.20 9.95
N GLU A 244 -22.59 7.33 9.01
CA GLU A 244 -22.03 7.40 7.65
C GLU A 244 -23.02 8.05 6.68
N LEU A 245 -22.47 8.84 5.75
CA LEU A 245 -23.17 9.36 4.58
C LEU A 245 -22.16 9.38 3.43
N TYR A 246 -22.55 9.02 2.22
CA TYR A 246 -21.66 8.99 1.08
C TYR A 246 -22.34 9.47 -0.21
N LEU A 247 -21.53 9.92 -1.17
CA LEU A 247 -22.01 10.39 -2.45
C LEU A 247 -22.49 9.25 -3.36
N TRP A 248 -21.79 8.12 -3.31
CA TRP A 248 -22.16 6.89 -4.02
C TRP A 248 -21.77 5.64 -3.23
N PRO A 249 -22.47 4.52 -3.44
CA PRO A 249 -22.31 3.33 -2.60
C PRO A 249 -21.02 2.56 -2.87
N ILE A 250 -20.51 2.52 -4.12
CA ILE A 250 -19.32 1.78 -4.50
C ILE A 250 -18.70 2.36 -5.79
N ASN A 251 -17.38 2.32 -5.91
CA ASN A 251 -16.63 2.90 -7.05
C ASN A 251 -16.87 2.20 -8.40
N ALA A 252 -17.47 1.02 -8.41
CA ALA A 252 -17.85 0.32 -9.64
C ALA A 252 -19.04 0.97 -10.40
N ASP A 253 -19.69 1.99 -9.83
CA ASP A 253 -20.88 2.64 -10.36
C ASP A 253 -20.60 4.05 -10.91
N GLN A 254 -21.65 4.70 -11.43
CA GLN A 254 -21.59 6.12 -11.77
C GLN A 254 -21.31 6.97 -10.53
N GLN A 255 -20.29 7.79 -10.62
CA GLN A 255 -19.77 8.61 -9.53
C GLN A 255 -20.13 10.08 -9.74
N GLY A 256 -20.51 10.76 -8.63
CA GLY A 256 -20.68 12.21 -8.62
C GLY A 256 -21.82 12.73 -9.51
N THR A 257 -22.89 11.95 -9.71
CA THR A 257 -24.07 12.45 -10.46
C THR A 257 -24.71 13.64 -9.75
N PRO A 258 -25.34 14.58 -10.49
CA PRO A 258 -26.02 15.73 -9.87
C PRO A 258 -27.06 15.33 -8.81
N GLN A 259 -27.70 14.18 -8.96
CA GLN A 259 -28.68 13.67 -7.99
C GLN A 259 -27.99 13.23 -6.69
N GLN A 260 -26.90 12.49 -6.79
CA GLN A 260 -26.09 12.03 -5.65
C GLN A 260 -25.54 13.24 -4.86
N VAL A 261 -24.92 14.20 -5.55
CA VAL A 261 -24.38 15.41 -4.93
C VAL A 261 -25.49 16.22 -4.23
N ARG A 262 -26.64 16.41 -4.87
CA ARG A 262 -27.79 17.12 -4.28
C ARG A 262 -28.30 16.42 -3.03
N HIS A 263 -28.46 15.12 -3.06
CA HIS A 263 -28.91 14.34 -1.91
C HIS A 263 -28.00 14.59 -0.69
N VAL A 264 -26.69 14.50 -0.88
CA VAL A 264 -25.73 14.72 0.22
C VAL A 264 -25.74 16.19 0.69
N ILE A 265 -25.87 17.16 -0.22
CA ILE A 265 -26.02 18.59 0.16
C ILE A 265 -27.24 18.78 1.08
N ASP A 266 -28.37 18.17 0.73
CA ASP A 266 -29.61 18.31 1.52
C ASP A 266 -29.46 17.66 2.91
N GLU A 267 -28.86 16.49 3.02
CA GLU A 267 -28.61 15.81 4.30
C GLU A 267 -27.55 16.55 5.15
N VAL A 268 -26.48 17.08 4.55
CA VAL A 268 -25.47 17.89 5.25
C VAL A 268 -26.11 19.15 5.87
N ARG A 269 -26.96 19.85 5.12
CA ARG A 269 -27.69 21.01 5.61
C ARG A 269 -28.68 20.67 6.72
N LYS A 270 -29.49 19.61 6.52
CA LYS A 270 -30.51 19.15 7.45
C LYS A 270 -29.93 18.74 8.81
N HIS A 271 -28.78 18.09 8.79
CA HIS A 271 -28.14 17.57 10.01
C HIS A 271 -27.01 18.46 10.54
N HIS A 272 -26.76 19.63 9.90
CA HIS A 272 -25.68 20.54 10.25
C HIS A 272 -24.32 19.82 10.35
N ILE A 273 -24.02 18.95 9.38
CA ILE A 273 -22.83 18.13 9.38
C ILE A 273 -21.59 19.04 9.24
N PRO A 274 -20.58 18.93 10.13
CA PRO A 274 -19.48 19.90 10.17
C PRO A 274 -18.45 19.71 9.06
N ALA A 275 -18.24 18.47 8.58
CA ALA A 275 -17.16 18.18 7.65
C ALA A 275 -17.55 17.16 6.59
N VAL A 276 -16.92 17.29 5.40
CA VAL A 276 -17.05 16.38 4.26
C VAL A 276 -15.65 16.01 3.79
N PHE A 277 -15.44 14.76 3.42
CA PHE A 277 -14.17 14.22 2.98
C PHE A 277 -14.29 13.64 1.57
N SER A 278 -13.18 13.56 0.86
CA SER A 278 -13.07 12.75 -0.36
C SER A 278 -12.22 11.51 -0.10
N GLU A 279 -12.23 10.61 -1.03
CA GLU A 279 -11.42 9.40 -0.99
C GLU A 279 -10.28 9.49 -2.03
N SER A 280 -9.22 8.67 -1.85
CA SER A 280 -7.94 8.84 -2.54
C SER A 280 -7.92 8.38 -3.98
N THR A 281 -8.75 7.39 -4.37
CA THR A 281 -8.71 6.78 -5.72
C THR A 281 -9.65 7.42 -6.72
N VAL A 282 -10.48 8.40 -6.27
CA VAL A 282 -11.44 9.12 -7.11
C VAL A 282 -11.28 10.64 -7.03
N SER A 283 -11.99 11.37 -7.89
CA SER A 283 -11.97 12.83 -7.90
C SER A 283 -12.55 13.42 -6.61
N ALA A 284 -11.83 14.35 -5.99
CA ALA A 284 -12.30 15.11 -4.84
C ALA A 284 -13.38 16.16 -5.20
N ALA A 285 -13.58 16.46 -6.48
CA ALA A 285 -14.44 17.58 -6.92
C ALA A 285 -15.90 17.50 -6.42
N PRO A 286 -16.59 16.34 -6.43
CA PRO A 286 -17.94 16.25 -5.89
C PRO A 286 -18.03 16.52 -4.39
N ALA A 287 -17.12 15.98 -3.59
CA ALA A 287 -17.08 16.23 -2.14
C ALA A 287 -16.76 17.70 -1.82
N GLN A 288 -15.83 18.30 -2.55
CA GLN A 288 -15.53 19.73 -2.44
C GLN A 288 -16.70 20.61 -2.86
N GLN A 289 -17.52 20.19 -3.83
CA GLN A 289 -18.75 20.87 -4.21
C GLN A 289 -19.74 20.86 -3.04
N VAL A 290 -19.97 19.70 -2.40
CA VAL A 290 -20.84 19.60 -1.23
C VAL A 290 -20.35 20.57 -0.14
N ALA A 291 -19.06 20.57 0.18
CA ALA A 291 -18.48 21.47 1.19
C ALA A 291 -18.73 22.94 0.86
N ARG A 292 -18.47 23.37 -0.38
CA ARG A 292 -18.72 24.76 -0.83
C ARG A 292 -20.18 25.17 -0.73
N GLU A 293 -21.10 24.31 -1.15
CA GLU A 293 -22.53 24.62 -1.21
C GLU A 293 -23.23 24.57 0.16
N THR A 294 -22.65 23.85 1.12
CA THR A 294 -23.24 23.70 2.46
C THR A 294 -22.55 24.57 3.51
N GLY A 295 -21.34 25.05 3.25
CA GLY A 295 -20.48 25.70 4.24
C GLY A 295 -19.80 24.73 5.21
N ALA A 296 -19.95 23.40 5.01
CA ALA A 296 -19.21 22.41 5.76
C ALA A 296 -17.71 22.49 5.44
N HIS A 297 -16.88 22.13 6.43
CA HIS A 297 -15.44 22.07 6.25
C HIS A 297 -15.07 20.93 5.28
N TYR A 298 -14.19 21.17 4.30
CA TYR A 298 -13.57 20.08 3.54
C TYR A 298 -12.40 19.54 4.36
N GLY A 299 -12.61 18.37 4.99
CA GLY A 299 -11.67 17.76 5.94
C GLY A 299 -10.44 17.11 5.31
N GLY A 300 -10.44 16.92 3.97
CA GLY A 300 -9.31 16.33 3.25
C GLY A 300 -9.61 14.99 2.61
N VAL A 301 -8.52 14.26 2.30
CA VAL A 301 -8.56 12.97 1.59
C VAL A 301 -8.45 11.84 2.61
N LEU A 302 -9.35 10.87 2.52
CA LEU A 302 -9.29 9.59 3.23
C LEU A 302 -8.75 8.50 2.29
N TYR A 303 -7.88 7.66 2.78
CA TYR A 303 -7.29 6.56 2.01
C TYR A 303 -8.03 5.27 2.30
N VAL A 304 -8.35 4.49 1.26
CA VAL A 304 -9.16 3.26 1.40
C VAL A 304 -8.67 2.10 0.53
N ASP A 305 -8.68 2.22 -0.80
CA ASP A 305 -8.56 1.08 -1.72
C ASP A 305 -7.14 0.69 -2.07
N SER A 306 -6.20 1.58 -1.84
CA SER A 306 -4.80 1.35 -2.22
C SER A 306 -3.83 2.04 -1.28
N LEU A 307 -2.68 1.40 -1.10
CA LEU A 307 -1.52 2.07 -0.52
C LEU A 307 -0.88 3.02 -1.53
N SER A 308 -0.13 4.00 -1.04
CA SER A 308 0.71 4.87 -1.87
C SER A 308 2.04 4.19 -2.24
N GLU A 309 2.80 4.86 -3.09
CA GLU A 309 4.22 4.56 -3.29
C GLU A 309 5.00 4.73 -1.96
N PRO A 310 6.21 4.17 -1.84
CA PRO A 310 6.97 4.19 -0.58
C PRO A 310 7.26 5.58 0.00
N ASP A 311 7.35 6.60 -0.85
CA ASP A 311 7.55 8.01 -0.50
C ASP A 311 6.25 8.80 -0.37
N GLY A 312 5.12 8.15 -0.53
CA GLY A 312 3.79 8.75 -0.43
C GLY A 312 3.23 8.73 1.00
N PRO A 313 1.99 9.24 1.17
CA PRO A 313 1.42 9.48 2.50
C PRO A 313 1.01 8.21 3.27
N VAL A 314 0.70 7.11 2.57
CA VAL A 314 0.20 5.87 3.17
C VAL A 314 0.88 4.63 2.57
N PRO A 315 2.20 4.47 2.75
CA PRO A 315 2.94 3.35 2.17
C PRO A 315 2.63 1.99 2.83
N THR A 316 2.03 1.98 4.02
CA THR A 316 1.67 0.78 4.77
C THR A 316 0.20 0.79 5.18
N TYR A 317 -0.34 -0.37 5.52
CA TYR A 317 -1.70 -0.47 6.07
C TYR A 317 -1.85 0.27 7.41
N LEU A 318 -0.84 0.24 8.26
CA LEU A 318 -0.84 1.04 9.49
C LEU A 318 -0.91 2.54 9.19
N ASP A 319 -0.16 3.02 8.21
CA ASP A 319 -0.23 4.41 7.77
C ASP A 319 -1.59 4.75 7.17
N LEU A 320 -2.17 3.87 6.36
CA LEU A 320 -3.51 4.05 5.81
C LEU A 320 -4.55 4.23 6.92
N LEU A 321 -4.59 3.35 7.89
CA LEU A 321 -5.50 3.44 9.03
C LEU A 321 -5.24 4.72 9.85
N ARG A 322 -3.98 4.98 10.18
CA ARG A 322 -3.58 6.14 10.99
C ARG A 322 -3.92 7.46 10.29
N VAL A 323 -3.43 7.66 9.07
CA VAL A 323 -3.62 8.93 8.34
C VAL A 323 -5.10 9.19 8.06
N THR A 324 -5.85 8.15 7.66
CA THR A 324 -7.31 8.27 7.44
C THR A 324 -8.02 8.64 8.73
N SER A 325 -7.73 7.96 9.85
CA SER A 325 -8.38 8.23 11.13
C SER A 325 -7.99 9.58 11.73
N GLU A 326 -6.72 10.00 11.62
CA GLU A 326 -6.25 11.33 12.05
C GLU A 326 -6.89 12.46 11.22
N THR A 327 -6.98 12.27 9.89
CA THR A 327 -7.64 13.22 8.98
C THR A 327 -9.11 13.38 9.36
N LEU A 328 -9.78 12.27 9.63
CA LEU A 328 -11.16 12.25 10.10
C LEU A 328 -11.32 12.99 11.44
N ALA A 329 -10.54 12.61 12.46
CA ALA A 329 -10.59 13.23 13.79
C ALA A 329 -10.33 14.74 13.72
N LYS A 330 -9.34 15.18 12.95
CA LYS A 330 -9.02 16.58 12.73
C LYS A 330 -10.17 17.32 12.03
N GLY A 331 -10.71 16.78 10.95
CA GLY A 331 -11.81 17.40 10.20
C GLY A 331 -13.08 17.57 11.03
N LEU A 332 -13.40 16.61 11.90
CA LEU A 332 -14.57 16.65 12.78
C LEU A 332 -14.38 17.58 14.00
N SER A 333 -13.17 18.00 14.31
CA SER A 333 -12.86 18.90 15.43
C SER A 333 -13.08 20.38 15.11
N HIS A 334 -13.29 20.73 13.85
CA HIS A 334 -13.58 22.09 13.36
C HIS A 334 -15.08 22.50 13.51
#